data_9cd6aa2a8285569da1dd654f86210f6f
#
_entry.id   9cd6aa2a8285569da1dd654f86210f6f
#
_cell.length_a   1.000
_cell.length_b   1.000
_cell.length_c   1.000
_cell.angle_alpha   90.00
_cell.angle_beta   90.00
_cell.angle_gamma   90.00
#
_symmetry.space_group_name_H-M   'P 1'
#
loop_
_entity.id
_entity.type
_entity.pdbx_description
1 polymer ?
#
loop_
_entity_poly.entity_id
_entity_poly.type
_entity_poly.pdbx_seq_one_letter_code
_entity_poly.pdbx_strand_id
1 'polypeptide(L)'
;MKCAILLVAFGASSALGQNTLKEFDRQVRARFPAMPVRWAYTSLLLRERLARARQKSDSVLKALRRLAFENFSTVAVQPLQIIPGREYSEVCEAAACVHVDTGLFCRIGAPLLAEPSDVAEAARALLAHLPSERLADEDVVFMGHGARHAAVSRYNDLGRAVNALDSRVHIGAMNGARTLEDILPRLVSRRVWLLPLLSVIGRHALEDMAGDGEASWRSRIAATGRECLPVLRGTAEYAGFAEIWLRHLDAAVAAVQVHEPEFKEYSLIYSCSTKSLDKNHLPQPVSQEGDSIPQVWPFVD
;
A
#
# COMPACT_ATOMS: atom_id res chain seq x y z
N MET A 1 -17.62 12.88 -20.56
CA MET A 1 -16.43 13.08 -19.70
C MET A 1 -15.36 12.03 -20.01
N LYS A 2 -14.07 12.42 -20.01
CA LYS A 2 -12.97 11.48 -20.27
C LYS A 2 -12.37 11.02 -18.93
N CYS A 3 -12.61 9.75 -18.56
CA CYS A 3 -12.21 9.18 -17.29
C CYS A 3 -11.01 8.22 -17.46
N ALA A 4 -10.16 8.12 -16.45
CA ALA A 4 -9.04 7.17 -16.42
C ALA A 4 -8.90 6.50 -15.05
N ILE A 5 -8.15 5.40 -15.01
CA ILE A 5 -7.69 4.74 -13.78
C ILE A 5 -6.19 4.97 -13.65
N LEU A 6 -5.75 5.40 -12.46
CA LEU A 6 -4.36 5.48 -12.07
C LEU A 6 -4.09 4.48 -10.94
N LEU A 7 -3.36 3.42 -11.24
CA LEU A 7 -2.87 2.47 -10.24
C LEU A 7 -1.57 3.01 -9.62
N VAL A 8 -1.47 2.95 -8.30
CA VAL A 8 -0.31 3.47 -7.57
C VAL A 8 0.27 2.37 -6.68
N ALA A 9 1.57 2.11 -6.83
CA ALA A 9 2.30 1.18 -5.98
C ALA A 9 3.63 1.79 -5.54
N PHE A 10 4.27 1.21 -4.51
CA PHE A 10 5.68 1.50 -4.23
C PHE A 10 6.52 1.22 -5.48
N GLY A 11 6.17 0.14 -6.16
CA GLY A 11 6.80 -0.37 -7.36
C GLY A 11 7.84 -1.45 -7.05
N ALA A 12 8.31 -2.13 -8.08
CA ALA A 12 9.31 -3.19 -7.98
C ALA A 12 10.25 -3.18 -9.18
N SER A 13 11.53 -3.48 -8.93
CA SER A 13 12.53 -3.71 -9.99
C SER A 13 12.83 -5.21 -10.20
N SER A 14 12.37 -6.08 -9.31
CA SER A 14 12.49 -7.54 -9.45
C SER A 14 11.51 -8.08 -10.48
N ALA A 15 11.87 -9.15 -11.17
CA ALA A 15 10.98 -9.83 -12.12
C ALA A 15 9.68 -10.32 -11.43
N LEU A 16 9.78 -10.85 -10.21
CA LEU A 16 8.63 -11.27 -9.40
C LEU A 16 7.68 -10.12 -9.14
N GLY A 17 8.17 -8.99 -8.61
CA GLY A 17 7.33 -7.83 -8.33
C GLY A 17 6.73 -7.20 -9.59
N GLN A 18 7.44 -7.21 -10.71
CA GLN A 18 6.91 -6.76 -12.00
C GLN A 18 5.77 -7.66 -12.49
N ASN A 19 5.87 -8.97 -12.28
CA ASN A 19 4.81 -9.92 -12.64
C ASN A 19 3.57 -9.73 -11.77
N THR A 20 3.74 -9.47 -10.46
CA THR A 20 2.64 -9.12 -9.55
C THR A 20 1.87 -7.91 -10.08
N LEU A 21 2.57 -6.82 -10.45
CA LEU A 21 1.93 -5.61 -10.97
C LEU A 21 1.21 -5.86 -12.30
N LYS A 22 1.80 -6.67 -13.19
CA LYS A 22 1.17 -7.04 -14.48
C LYS A 22 -0.10 -7.85 -14.28
N GLU A 23 -0.11 -8.77 -13.32
CA GLU A 23 -1.30 -9.58 -13.03
C GLU A 23 -2.43 -8.73 -12.47
N PHE A 24 -2.14 -7.81 -11.54
CA PHE A 24 -3.13 -6.87 -11.05
C PHE A 24 -3.64 -5.91 -12.14
N ASP A 25 -2.75 -5.39 -13.00
CA ASP A 25 -3.11 -4.58 -14.17
C ASP A 25 -4.09 -5.34 -15.09
N ARG A 26 -3.81 -6.63 -15.36
CA ARG A 26 -4.69 -7.48 -16.16
C ARG A 26 -6.09 -7.60 -15.57
N GLN A 27 -6.21 -7.79 -14.26
CA GLN A 27 -7.49 -7.88 -13.56
C GLN A 27 -8.25 -6.57 -13.64
N VAL A 28 -7.58 -5.43 -13.42
CA VAL A 28 -8.19 -4.10 -13.54
C VAL A 28 -8.69 -3.84 -14.97
N ARG A 29 -7.89 -4.14 -15.99
CA ARG A 29 -8.31 -3.95 -17.39
C ARG A 29 -9.46 -4.87 -17.81
N ALA A 30 -9.51 -6.07 -17.26
CA ALA A 30 -10.64 -6.99 -17.48
C ALA A 30 -11.93 -6.45 -16.85
N ARG A 31 -11.83 -5.85 -15.65
CA ARG A 31 -12.99 -5.27 -14.91
C ARG A 31 -13.46 -3.93 -15.51
N PHE A 32 -12.54 -3.14 -16.06
CA PHE A 32 -12.81 -1.80 -16.62
C PHE A 32 -12.28 -1.66 -18.08
N PRO A 33 -12.82 -2.42 -19.04
CA PRO A 33 -12.28 -2.48 -20.39
C PRO A 33 -12.39 -1.15 -21.16
N ALA A 34 -13.35 -0.29 -20.81
CA ALA A 34 -13.54 1.01 -21.43
C ALA A 34 -12.68 2.15 -20.84
N MET A 35 -11.96 1.89 -19.74
CA MET A 35 -11.17 2.93 -19.06
C MET A 35 -9.67 2.72 -19.30
N PRO A 36 -8.94 3.74 -19.75
CA PRO A 36 -7.49 3.66 -19.84
C PRO A 36 -6.86 3.55 -18.46
N VAL A 37 -5.97 2.58 -18.29
CA VAL A 37 -5.22 2.33 -17.05
C VAL A 37 -3.79 2.83 -17.20
N ARG A 38 -3.32 3.58 -16.20
CA ARG A 38 -1.95 4.08 -16.06
C ARG A 38 -1.37 3.64 -14.73
N TRP A 39 -0.03 3.69 -14.63
CA TRP A 39 0.70 3.41 -13.41
C TRP A 39 1.52 4.60 -12.94
N ALA A 40 1.61 4.75 -11.61
CA ALA A 40 2.56 5.63 -10.93
C ALA A 40 3.24 4.91 -9.77
N TYR A 41 4.46 5.34 -9.43
CA TYR A 41 5.24 4.72 -8.36
C TYR A 41 5.63 5.76 -7.30
N THR A 42 5.44 5.41 -6.02
CA THR A 42 5.76 6.30 -4.91
C THR A 42 7.27 6.35 -4.65
N SER A 43 7.99 5.23 -4.80
CA SER A 43 9.43 5.15 -4.53
C SER A 43 10.28 5.96 -5.50
N LEU A 44 10.95 7.02 -5.00
CA LEU A 44 11.90 7.82 -5.77
C LEU A 44 13.08 6.97 -6.25
N LEU A 45 13.70 6.20 -5.35
CA LEU A 45 14.85 5.36 -5.68
C LEU A 45 14.54 4.33 -6.77
N LEU A 46 13.33 3.76 -6.73
CA LEU A 46 12.89 2.85 -7.80
C LEU A 46 12.76 3.60 -9.13
N ARG A 47 12.10 4.76 -9.14
CA ARG A 47 11.94 5.55 -10.38
C ARG A 47 13.28 5.94 -10.99
N GLU A 48 14.26 6.32 -10.18
CA GLU A 48 15.62 6.59 -10.63
C GLU A 48 16.30 5.35 -11.23
N ARG A 49 16.12 4.18 -10.60
CA ARG A 49 16.65 2.91 -11.11
C ARG A 49 16.01 2.55 -12.46
N LEU A 50 14.69 2.67 -12.58
CA LEU A 50 13.96 2.43 -13.81
C LEU A 50 14.37 3.41 -14.91
N ALA A 51 14.57 4.68 -14.57
CA ALA A 51 15.05 5.70 -15.52
C ALA A 51 16.44 5.37 -16.07
N ARG A 52 17.37 4.90 -15.22
CA ARG A 52 18.69 4.41 -15.66
C ARG A 52 18.57 3.21 -16.62
N ALA A 53 17.56 2.36 -16.40
CA ALA A 53 17.23 1.24 -17.29
C ALA A 53 16.38 1.66 -18.52
N ARG A 54 16.21 2.98 -18.76
CA ARG A 54 15.37 3.55 -19.84
C ARG A 54 13.91 3.10 -19.79
N GLN A 55 13.44 2.71 -18.63
CA GLN A 55 12.02 2.35 -18.40
C GLN A 55 11.26 3.57 -17.90
N LYS A 56 10.10 3.84 -18.54
CA LYS A 56 9.23 4.96 -18.12
C LYS A 56 8.60 4.64 -16.77
N SER A 57 8.73 5.59 -15.85
CA SER A 57 8.08 5.54 -14.55
C SER A 57 7.75 6.95 -14.09
N ASP A 58 6.49 7.21 -13.77
CA ASP A 58 6.04 8.51 -13.30
C ASP A 58 5.79 8.49 -11.79
N SER A 59 6.04 9.62 -11.12
CA SER A 59 5.48 9.86 -9.79
C SER A 59 3.98 10.08 -9.90
N VAL A 60 3.25 9.98 -8.78
CA VAL A 60 1.80 10.23 -8.74
C VAL A 60 1.47 11.61 -9.30
N LEU A 61 2.16 12.64 -8.79
CA LEU A 61 1.99 14.02 -9.24
C LEU A 61 2.20 14.16 -10.76
N LYS A 62 3.27 13.57 -11.30
CA LYS A 62 3.59 13.63 -12.73
C LYS A 62 2.58 12.88 -13.59
N ALA A 63 2.12 11.71 -13.14
CA ALA A 63 1.12 10.91 -13.83
C ALA A 63 -0.23 11.64 -13.90
N LEU A 64 -0.68 12.24 -12.79
CA LEU A 64 -1.92 13.01 -12.73
C LEU A 64 -1.84 14.28 -13.60
N ARG A 65 -0.75 15.06 -13.54
CA ARG A 65 -0.55 16.22 -14.42
C ARG A 65 -0.56 15.83 -15.90
N ARG A 66 0.00 14.67 -16.24
CA ARG A 66 -0.05 14.15 -17.62
C ARG A 66 -1.47 13.83 -18.03
N LEU A 67 -2.27 13.17 -17.16
CA LEU A 67 -3.67 12.89 -17.44
C LEU A 67 -4.49 14.17 -17.63
N ALA A 68 -4.26 15.21 -16.81
CA ALA A 68 -4.87 16.52 -16.99
C ALA A 68 -4.49 17.13 -18.36
N PHE A 69 -3.21 17.10 -18.74
CA PHE A 69 -2.72 17.57 -20.03
C PHE A 69 -3.33 16.80 -21.22
N GLU A 70 -3.60 15.49 -21.05
CA GLU A 70 -4.28 14.64 -22.03
C GLU A 70 -5.82 14.86 -22.06
N ASN A 71 -6.32 15.92 -21.37
CA ASN A 71 -7.73 16.27 -21.27
C ASN A 71 -8.64 15.22 -20.61
N PHE A 72 -8.11 14.47 -19.64
CA PHE A 72 -8.97 13.73 -18.73
C PHE A 72 -9.59 14.70 -17.72
N SER A 73 -10.90 14.54 -17.47
CA SER A 73 -11.63 15.35 -16.49
C SER A 73 -11.69 14.69 -15.11
N THR A 74 -11.65 13.36 -15.08
CA THR A 74 -11.76 12.60 -13.82
C THR A 74 -10.80 11.41 -13.81
N VAL A 75 -10.28 11.07 -12.62
CA VAL A 75 -9.38 9.92 -12.42
C VAL A 75 -9.74 9.15 -11.16
N ALA A 76 -10.02 7.86 -11.29
CA ALA A 76 -10.05 6.95 -10.15
C ALA A 76 -8.61 6.50 -9.84
N VAL A 77 -8.12 6.81 -8.65
CA VAL A 77 -6.75 6.48 -8.22
C VAL A 77 -6.82 5.32 -7.24
N GLN A 78 -6.20 4.17 -7.56
CA GLN A 78 -6.14 3.04 -6.63
C GLN A 78 -4.72 2.80 -6.13
N PRO A 79 -4.45 3.19 -4.89
CA PRO A 79 -3.21 2.86 -4.20
C PRO A 79 -3.19 1.40 -3.74
N LEU A 80 -2.06 0.70 -3.93
CA LEU A 80 -1.83 -0.67 -3.45
C LEU A 80 -1.09 -0.71 -2.11
N GLN A 81 -1.24 0.31 -1.28
CA GLN A 81 -0.72 0.31 0.09
C GLN A 81 -1.53 -0.63 0.98
N ILE A 82 -0.86 -1.23 1.97
CA ILE A 82 -1.50 -2.11 2.96
C ILE A 82 -2.30 -1.30 3.99
N ILE A 83 -1.75 -0.19 4.45
CA ILE A 83 -2.35 0.66 5.50
C ILE A 83 -2.47 2.12 5.03
N PRO A 84 -3.38 2.93 5.61
CA PRO A 84 -3.50 4.36 5.34
C PRO A 84 -2.36 5.15 6.03
N GLY A 85 -1.12 4.83 5.67
CA GLY A 85 0.08 5.46 6.20
C GLY A 85 0.55 6.66 5.37
N ARG A 86 1.79 7.12 5.64
CA ARG A 86 2.38 8.30 5.00
C ARG A 86 2.35 8.25 3.47
N GLU A 87 2.71 7.12 2.86
CA GLU A 87 2.69 6.99 1.40
C GLU A 87 1.29 7.17 0.80
N TYR A 88 0.25 6.71 1.51
CA TYR A 88 -1.13 6.95 1.12
C TYR A 88 -1.50 8.44 1.21
N SER A 89 -1.10 9.12 2.29
CA SER A 89 -1.30 10.56 2.45
C SER A 89 -0.60 11.35 1.32
N GLU A 90 0.62 10.98 0.94
CA GLU A 90 1.34 11.59 -0.18
C GLU A 90 0.60 11.43 -1.52
N VAL A 91 -0.12 10.32 -1.72
CA VAL A 91 -0.98 10.12 -2.90
C VAL A 91 -2.16 11.10 -2.87
N CYS A 92 -2.82 11.24 -1.73
CA CYS A 92 -3.93 12.17 -1.53
C CYS A 92 -3.50 13.63 -1.75
N GLU A 93 -2.37 14.02 -1.19
CA GLU A 93 -1.77 15.35 -1.35
C GLU A 93 -1.44 15.66 -2.81
N ALA A 94 -0.85 14.70 -3.54
CA ALA A 94 -0.56 14.85 -4.95
C ALA A 94 -1.83 15.05 -5.79
N ALA A 95 -2.90 14.32 -5.47
CA ALA A 95 -4.19 14.46 -6.13
C ALA A 95 -4.84 15.83 -5.85
N ALA A 96 -4.82 16.27 -4.59
CA ALA A 96 -5.33 17.58 -4.19
C ALA A 96 -4.56 18.73 -4.89
N CYS A 97 -3.23 18.64 -4.94
CA CYS A 97 -2.40 19.63 -5.62
C CYS A 97 -2.76 19.72 -7.12
N VAL A 98 -2.89 18.59 -7.81
CA VAL A 98 -3.26 18.60 -9.24
C VAL A 98 -4.67 19.09 -9.48
N HIS A 99 -5.60 18.78 -8.58
CA HIS A 99 -6.97 19.31 -8.67
C HIS A 99 -6.96 20.85 -8.62
N VAL A 100 -6.23 21.44 -7.67
CA VAL A 100 -6.10 22.90 -7.55
C VAL A 100 -5.46 23.50 -8.80
N ASP A 101 -4.39 22.87 -9.32
CA ASP A 101 -3.64 23.39 -10.47
C ASP A 101 -4.41 23.28 -11.80
N THR A 102 -5.25 22.26 -11.97
CA THR A 102 -5.76 21.86 -13.30
C THR A 102 -7.27 21.59 -13.37
N GLY A 103 -7.96 21.55 -12.23
CA GLY A 103 -9.36 21.15 -12.16
C GLY A 103 -9.59 19.63 -12.34
N LEU A 104 -8.53 18.81 -12.48
CA LEU A 104 -8.68 17.36 -12.59
C LEU A 104 -9.30 16.79 -11.31
N PHE A 105 -10.50 16.21 -11.42
CA PHE A 105 -11.13 15.56 -10.27
C PHE A 105 -10.54 14.16 -10.05
N CYS A 106 -10.09 13.89 -8.82
CA CYS A 106 -9.54 12.60 -8.44
C CYS A 106 -10.33 11.99 -7.29
N ARG A 107 -10.75 10.73 -7.44
CA ARG A 107 -11.25 9.92 -6.33
C ARG A 107 -10.22 8.87 -5.97
N ILE A 108 -9.81 8.87 -4.71
CA ILE A 108 -8.80 7.94 -4.22
C ILE A 108 -9.49 6.73 -3.59
N GLY A 109 -9.18 5.54 -4.10
CA GLY A 109 -9.58 4.27 -3.48
C GLY A 109 -8.82 4.04 -2.18
N ALA A 110 -9.41 3.30 -1.27
CA ALA A 110 -8.83 3.01 0.04
C ALA A 110 -7.67 2.02 -0.06
N PRO A 111 -6.70 2.03 0.89
CA PRO A 111 -5.68 0.99 1.03
C PRO A 111 -6.29 -0.32 1.53
N LEU A 112 -5.51 -1.42 1.56
CA LEU A 112 -6.02 -2.76 1.88
C LEU A 112 -6.73 -2.83 3.23
N LEU A 113 -6.17 -2.22 4.28
CA LEU A 113 -6.66 -2.25 5.65
C LEU A 113 -7.18 -0.87 6.07
N ALA A 114 -8.13 -0.31 5.33
CA ALA A 114 -8.69 1.00 5.64
C ALA A 114 -9.69 0.93 6.80
N GLU A 115 -10.68 0.03 6.68
CA GLU A 115 -11.80 -0.08 7.60
C GLU A 115 -11.74 -1.41 8.40
N PRO A 116 -12.47 -1.52 9.53
CA PRO A 116 -12.56 -2.77 10.29
C PRO A 116 -13.10 -3.95 9.47
N SER A 117 -14.01 -3.71 8.53
CA SER A 117 -14.51 -4.72 7.59
C SER A 117 -13.43 -5.26 6.68
N ASP A 118 -12.53 -4.39 6.19
CA ASP A 118 -11.38 -4.79 5.37
C ASP A 118 -10.41 -5.67 6.16
N VAL A 119 -10.19 -5.35 7.44
CA VAL A 119 -9.35 -6.17 8.33
C VAL A 119 -9.91 -7.58 8.47
N ALA A 120 -11.23 -7.72 8.68
CA ALA A 120 -11.88 -9.02 8.80
C ALA A 120 -11.83 -9.81 7.47
N GLU A 121 -12.01 -9.13 6.34
CA GLU A 121 -11.92 -9.74 5.01
C GLU A 121 -10.48 -10.15 4.69
N ALA A 122 -9.50 -9.28 4.96
CA ALA A 122 -8.08 -9.58 4.78
C ALA A 122 -7.62 -10.75 5.66
N ALA A 123 -8.13 -10.88 6.89
CA ALA A 123 -7.82 -12.02 7.75
C ALA A 123 -8.30 -13.35 7.13
N ARG A 124 -9.53 -13.38 6.59
CA ARG A 124 -10.05 -14.56 5.88
C ARG A 124 -9.26 -14.86 4.61
N ALA A 125 -8.97 -13.82 3.81
CA ALA A 125 -8.18 -13.96 2.59
C ALA A 125 -6.78 -14.51 2.89
N LEU A 126 -6.14 -14.03 3.95
CA LEU A 126 -4.83 -14.48 4.39
C LEU A 126 -4.83 -15.98 4.71
N LEU A 127 -5.79 -16.45 5.51
CA LEU A 127 -5.91 -17.86 5.88
C LEU A 127 -6.26 -18.76 4.68
N ALA A 128 -7.05 -18.27 3.74
CA ALA A 128 -7.39 -19.01 2.52
C ALA A 128 -6.21 -19.19 1.56
N HIS A 129 -5.15 -18.39 1.74
CA HIS A 129 -3.97 -18.39 0.87
C HIS A 129 -2.69 -18.85 1.58
N LEU A 130 -2.80 -19.52 2.71
CA LEU A 130 -1.66 -20.19 3.34
C LEU A 130 -1.09 -21.26 2.41
N PRO A 131 0.22 -21.59 2.50
CA PRO A 131 0.81 -22.65 1.70
C PRO A 131 0.06 -23.96 1.85
N SER A 132 -0.25 -24.63 0.75
CA SER A 132 -0.99 -25.90 0.72
C SER A 132 -0.24 -27.03 1.43
N GLU A 133 1.09 -26.93 1.49
CA GLU A 133 1.98 -27.89 2.14
C GLU A 133 2.10 -27.69 3.65
N ARG A 134 1.53 -26.60 4.17
CA ARG A 134 1.53 -26.29 5.60
C ARG A 134 0.70 -27.31 6.37
N LEU A 135 1.28 -27.88 7.42
CA LEU A 135 0.53 -28.66 8.41
C LEU A 135 -0.18 -27.73 9.41
N ALA A 136 -1.30 -28.15 9.95
CA ALA A 136 -2.14 -27.32 10.83
C ALA A 136 -1.43 -26.84 12.12
N ASP A 137 -0.42 -27.58 12.58
CA ASP A 137 0.39 -27.30 13.76
C ASP A 137 1.65 -26.46 13.45
N GLU A 138 1.93 -26.15 12.19
CA GLU A 138 3.06 -25.32 11.80
C GLU A 138 2.74 -23.84 11.91
N ASP A 139 3.71 -23.08 12.43
CA ASP A 139 3.59 -21.64 12.56
C ASP A 139 3.78 -20.92 11.21
N VAL A 140 3.06 -19.83 11.04
CA VAL A 140 3.18 -18.93 9.88
C VAL A 140 3.46 -17.52 10.37
N VAL A 141 4.43 -16.87 9.79
CA VAL A 141 4.79 -15.48 10.10
C VAL A 141 4.65 -14.64 8.85
N PHE A 142 3.82 -13.59 8.93
CA PHE A 142 3.71 -12.59 7.89
C PHE A 142 4.52 -11.34 8.26
N MET A 143 5.40 -10.92 7.36
CA MET A 143 6.22 -9.72 7.50
C MET A 143 5.63 -8.55 6.73
N GLY A 144 5.10 -7.56 7.44
CA GLY A 144 4.71 -6.26 6.89
C GLY A 144 5.85 -5.24 6.95
N HIS A 145 5.70 -4.15 6.18
CA HIS A 145 6.66 -3.04 6.21
C HIS A 145 6.61 -2.30 7.55
N GLY A 146 5.42 -2.11 8.09
CA GLY A 146 5.19 -1.26 9.24
C GLY A 146 5.26 0.24 8.89
N ALA A 147 5.15 1.08 9.91
CA ALA A 147 5.25 2.53 9.78
C ALA A 147 5.53 3.18 11.14
N ARG A 148 6.06 4.40 11.12
CA ARG A 148 6.12 5.29 12.29
C ARG A 148 4.89 6.21 12.37
N HIS A 149 3.73 5.72 11.95
CA HIS A 149 2.47 6.46 11.86
C HIS A 149 1.38 5.71 12.61
N ALA A 150 0.35 6.40 13.12
CA ALA A 150 -0.74 5.80 13.89
C ALA A 150 -1.44 4.64 13.15
N ALA A 151 -1.51 4.69 11.82
CA ALA A 151 -2.08 3.63 11.00
C ALA A 151 -1.36 2.27 11.13
N VAL A 152 -0.18 2.21 11.73
CA VAL A 152 0.53 0.95 12.03
C VAL A 152 -0.30 0.02 12.92
N SER A 153 -1.23 0.55 13.72
CA SER A 153 -2.17 -0.22 14.52
C SER A 153 -2.98 -1.21 13.70
N ARG A 154 -3.21 -0.96 12.40
CA ARG A 154 -3.91 -1.86 11.47
C ARG A 154 -3.24 -3.23 11.34
N TYR A 155 -1.91 -3.30 11.44
CA TYR A 155 -1.19 -4.59 11.50
C TYR A 155 -1.54 -5.36 12.79
N ASN A 156 -1.68 -4.67 13.92
CA ASN A 156 -2.08 -5.29 15.18
C ASN A 156 -3.55 -5.76 15.13
N ASP A 157 -4.43 -4.97 14.48
CA ASP A 157 -5.84 -5.33 14.28
C ASP A 157 -5.94 -6.60 13.43
N LEU A 158 -5.22 -6.65 12.30
CA LEU A 158 -5.14 -7.85 11.46
C LEU A 158 -4.56 -9.03 12.24
N GLY A 159 -3.49 -8.81 12.99
CA GLY A 159 -2.87 -9.85 13.83
C GLY A 159 -3.83 -10.45 14.85
N ARG A 160 -4.69 -9.62 15.49
CA ARG A 160 -5.74 -10.10 16.41
C ARG A 160 -6.82 -10.89 15.66
N ALA A 161 -7.28 -10.37 14.52
CA ALA A 161 -8.32 -11.01 13.72
C ALA A 161 -7.87 -12.38 13.19
N VAL A 162 -6.65 -12.49 12.69
CA VAL A 162 -6.06 -13.74 12.19
C VAL A 162 -5.83 -14.73 13.34
N ASN A 163 -5.23 -14.28 14.44
CA ASN A 163 -4.91 -15.14 15.59
C ASN A 163 -6.16 -15.72 16.28
N ALA A 164 -7.29 -15.01 16.20
CA ALA A 164 -8.58 -15.53 16.67
C ALA A 164 -9.11 -16.69 15.81
N LEU A 165 -8.70 -16.77 14.53
CA LEU A 165 -9.11 -17.82 13.60
C LEU A 165 -8.10 -18.97 13.53
N ASP A 166 -6.80 -18.63 13.58
CA ASP A 166 -5.68 -19.59 13.63
C ASP A 166 -4.58 -19.03 14.52
N SER A 167 -4.41 -19.62 15.70
CA SER A 167 -3.44 -19.17 16.71
C SER A 167 -1.97 -19.40 16.30
N ARG A 168 -1.73 -20.16 15.23
CA ARG A 168 -0.40 -20.41 14.66
C ARG A 168 0.02 -19.35 13.62
N VAL A 169 -0.87 -18.42 13.27
CA VAL A 169 -0.56 -17.38 12.29
C VAL A 169 -0.26 -16.06 12.99
N HIS A 170 0.90 -15.51 12.72
CA HIS A 170 1.44 -14.31 13.35
C HIS A 170 1.66 -13.20 12.32
N ILE A 171 1.23 -11.99 12.66
CA ILE A 171 1.51 -10.79 11.86
C ILE A 171 2.55 -9.96 12.58
N GLY A 172 3.63 -9.64 11.89
CA GLY A 172 4.63 -8.70 12.37
C GLY A 172 4.99 -7.67 11.32
N ALA A 173 5.75 -6.68 11.74
CA ALA A 173 6.23 -5.62 10.85
C ALA A 173 7.69 -5.27 11.17
N MET A 174 8.40 -4.75 10.18
CA MET A 174 9.79 -4.33 10.37
C MET A 174 9.89 -3.11 11.30
N ASN A 175 8.85 -2.27 11.35
CA ASN A 175 8.83 -1.04 12.14
C ASN A 175 7.48 -0.77 12.78
N GLY A 176 7.47 -0.30 14.02
CA GLY A 176 6.35 0.38 14.69
C GLY A 176 5.16 -0.47 15.12
N ALA A 177 5.01 -1.69 14.61
CA ALA A 177 4.03 -2.68 15.07
C ALA A 177 4.75 -3.79 15.86
N ARG A 178 4.06 -4.91 16.11
CA ARG A 178 4.70 -6.12 16.64
C ARG A 178 5.86 -6.52 15.74
N THR A 179 7.06 -6.61 16.29
CA THR A 179 8.27 -6.97 15.57
C THR A 179 8.51 -8.48 15.56
N LEU A 180 9.57 -8.93 14.89
CA LEU A 180 9.95 -10.35 14.94
C LEU A 180 10.31 -10.78 16.36
N GLU A 181 10.94 -9.91 17.17
CA GLU A 181 11.28 -10.16 18.57
C GLU A 181 10.06 -10.51 19.41
N ASP A 182 8.93 -9.88 19.14
CA ASP A 182 7.66 -10.15 19.85
C ASP A 182 7.02 -11.48 19.40
N ILE A 183 7.40 -11.97 18.22
CA ILE A 183 6.85 -13.19 17.61
C ILE A 183 7.70 -14.41 17.98
N LEU A 184 9.03 -14.31 17.95
CA LEU A 184 9.93 -15.45 18.18
C LEU A 184 9.58 -16.29 19.43
N PRO A 185 9.25 -15.70 20.61
CA PRO A 185 8.88 -16.47 21.80
C PRO A 185 7.54 -17.23 21.66
N ARG A 186 6.73 -16.89 20.67
CA ARG A 186 5.39 -17.50 20.44
C ARG A 186 5.44 -18.64 19.44
N LEU A 187 6.54 -18.77 18.69
CA LEU A 187 6.71 -19.85 17.74
C LEU A 187 6.98 -21.16 18.50
N VAL A 188 6.19 -22.18 18.23
CA VAL A 188 6.28 -23.47 18.91
C VAL A 188 6.58 -24.61 17.94
N SER A 189 6.30 -24.45 16.65
CA SER A 189 6.56 -25.48 15.65
C SER A 189 8.05 -25.53 15.26
N ARG A 190 8.49 -26.71 14.79
CA ARG A 190 9.82 -26.89 14.22
C ARG A 190 9.96 -26.17 12.87
N ARG A 191 8.88 -26.17 12.07
CA ARG A 191 8.83 -25.53 10.75
C ARG A 191 8.02 -24.24 10.83
N VAL A 192 8.53 -23.17 10.24
CA VAL A 192 7.91 -21.85 10.23
C VAL A 192 7.84 -21.37 8.79
N TRP A 193 6.64 -21.11 8.31
CA TRP A 193 6.41 -20.47 7.02
C TRP A 193 6.54 -18.97 7.15
N LEU A 194 7.31 -18.35 6.26
CA LEU A 194 7.57 -16.91 6.29
C LEU A 194 7.08 -16.26 5.00
N LEU A 195 6.07 -15.39 5.10
CA LEU A 195 5.40 -14.77 3.97
C LEU A 195 5.43 -13.24 4.07
N PRO A 196 5.46 -12.53 2.95
CA PRO A 196 5.37 -11.08 2.97
C PRO A 196 3.92 -10.60 3.05
N LEU A 197 3.65 -9.66 3.94
CA LEU A 197 2.45 -8.82 3.92
C LEU A 197 2.81 -7.49 3.23
N LEU A 198 3.22 -7.61 1.97
CA LEU A 198 3.66 -6.53 1.09
C LEU A 198 2.93 -6.68 -0.25
N SER A 199 2.44 -5.58 -0.81
CA SER A 199 1.67 -5.65 -2.06
C SER A 199 2.45 -6.30 -3.21
N VAL A 200 3.76 -6.05 -3.27
CA VAL A 200 4.65 -6.58 -4.30
C VAL A 200 5.97 -7.09 -3.70
N ILE A 201 6.62 -8.02 -4.40
CA ILE A 201 7.94 -8.51 -4.01
C ILE A 201 9.02 -7.52 -4.43
N GLY A 202 9.53 -6.81 -3.45
CA GLY A 202 10.63 -5.86 -3.57
C GLY A 202 11.82 -6.26 -2.70
N ARG A 203 12.75 -5.31 -2.49
CA ARG A 203 13.96 -5.49 -1.71
C ARG A 203 13.67 -6.06 -0.31
N HIS A 204 12.68 -5.51 0.40
CA HIS A 204 12.34 -5.97 1.75
C HIS A 204 11.96 -7.46 1.81
N ALA A 205 11.22 -7.96 0.82
CA ALA A 205 10.90 -9.39 0.77
C ALA A 205 12.12 -10.26 0.42
N LEU A 206 13.01 -9.76 -0.45
CA LEU A 206 14.16 -10.53 -0.93
C LEU A 206 15.34 -10.50 0.06
N GLU A 207 15.61 -9.36 0.69
CA GLU A 207 16.78 -9.17 1.55
C GLU A 207 16.41 -9.25 3.04
N ASP A 208 15.44 -8.42 3.50
CA ASP A 208 15.15 -8.30 4.93
C ASP A 208 14.28 -9.46 5.45
N MET A 209 13.42 -10.05 4.58
CA MET A 209 12.61 -11.21 4.94
C MET A 209 13.34 -12.53 4.66
N ALA A 210 13.66 -12.81 3.40
CA ALA A 210 14.09 -14.13 2.91
C ALA A 210 15.59 -14.23 2.64
N GLY A 211 16.36 -13.15 2.81
CA GLY A 211 17.80 -13.13 2.56
C GLY A 211 18.61 -14.00 3.53
N ASP A 212 19.87 -14.23 3.18
CA ASP A 212 20.81 -15.04 3.98
C ASP A 212 21.60 -14.20 5.01
N GLY A 213 21.41 -12.86 5.02
CA GLY A 213 22.04 -11.98 6.00
C GLY A 213 21.54 -12.25 7.43
N GLU A 214 22.43 -12.13 8.42
CA GLU A 214 22.10 -12.39 9.83
C GLU A 214 20.90 -11.62 10.36
N ALA A 215 20.68 -10.40 9.85
CA ALA A 215 19.57 -9.54 10.24
C ALA A 215 18.23 -9.92 9.57
N SER A 216 18.23 -10.82 8.58
CA SER A 216 16.99 -11.23 7.90
C SER A 216 16.07 -12.01 8.84
N TRP A 217 14.76 -11.90 8.63
CA TRP A 217 13.79 -12.66 9.41
C TRP A 217 14.01 -14.17 9.30
N ARG A 218 14.33 -14.64 8.08
CA ARG A 218 14.67 -16.05 7.84
C ARG A 218 15.82 -16.53 8.70
N SER A 219 16.97 -15.83 8.67
CA SER A 219 18.15 -16.21 9.45
C SER A 219 17.90 -16.15 10.96
N ARG A 220 17.15 -15.15 11.41
CA ARG A 220 16.81 -14.98 12.82
C ARG A 220 15.85 -16.05 13.34
N ILE A 221 14.86 -16.47 12.54
CA ILE A 221 14.01 -17.62 12.86
C ILE A 221 14.85 -18.89 12.89
N ALA A 222 15.71 -19.11 11.90
CA ALA A 222 16.60 -20.28 11.82
C ALA A 222 17.58 -20.37 13.01
N ALA A 223 18.08 -19.23 13.49
CA ALA A 223 18.97 -19.16 14.68
C ALA A 223 18.29 -19.67 15.96
N THR A 224 16.95 -19.77 16.00
CA THR A 224 16.20 -20.40 17.12
C THR A 224 16.11 -21.92 17.00
N GLY A 225 16.80 -22.55 16.04
CA GLY A 225 16.77 -23.99 15.78
C GLY A 225 15.56 -24.47 14.94
N ARG A 226 14.83 -23.56 14.31
CA ARG A 226 13.67 -23.84 13.47
C ARG A 226 14.04 -23.86 11.99
N GLU A 227 13.32 -24.66 11.22
CA GLU A 227 13.36 -24.61 9.76
C GLU A 227 12.47 -23.46 9.30
N CYS A 228 13.03 -22.45 8.61
CA CYS A 228 12.27 -21.31 8.08
C CYS A 228 12.08 -21.46 6.57
N LEU A 229 10.83 -21.43 6.12
CA LEU A 229 10.40 -21.65 4.74
C LEU A 229 9.84 -20.33 4.16
N PRO A 230 10.63 -19.51 3.48
CA PRO A 230 10.15 -18.28 2.88
C PRO A 230 9.33 -18.56 1.62
N VAL A 231 8.19 -17.86 1.49
CA VAL A 231 7.34 -17.86 0.30
C VAL A 231 7.36 -16.47 -0.30
N LEU A 232 7.95 -16.31 -1.48
CA LEU A 232 8.11 -15.02 -2.16
C LEU A 232 6.94 -14.74 -3.09
N ARG A 233 5.79 -14.38 -2.52
CA ARG A 233 4.59 -14.02 -3.25
C ARG A 233 3.97 -12.76 -2.65
N GLY A 234 3.76 -11.72 -3.48
CA GLY A 234 3.17 -10.46 -3.04
C GLY A 234 1.67 -10.59 -2.75
N THR A 235 1.14 -9.77 -1.83
CA THR A 235 -0.28 -9.85 -1.48
C THR A 235 -1.20 -9.57 -2.67
N ALA A 236 -0.78 -8.74 -3.63
CA ALA A 236 -1.56 -8.45 -4.83
C ALA A 236 -1.69 -9.64 -5.82
N GLU A 237 -0.95 -10.74 -5.59
CA GLU A 237 -1.08 -11.97 -6.37
C GLU A 237 -2.16 -12.93 -5.82
N TYR A 238 -2.64 -12.69 -4.60
CA TYR A 238 -3.67 -13.51 -3.99
C TYR A 238 -5.05 -12.93 -4.31
N ALA A 239 -5.93 -13.75 -4.89
CA ALA A 239 -7.24 -13.30 -5.35
C ALA A 239 -8.06 -12.59 -4.26
N GLY A 240 -8.05 -13.12 -3.02
CA GLY A 240 -8.77 -12.53 -1.91
C GLY A 240 -8.30 -11.12 -1.52
N PHE A 241 -7.00 -10.85 -1.59
CA PHE A 241 -6.47 -9.51 -1.35
C PHE A 241 -6.69 -8.58 -2.55
N ALA A 242 -6.50 -9.09 -3.76
CA ALA A 242 -6.75 -8.32 -4.98
C ALA A 242 -8.19 -7.84 -5.04
N GLU A 243 -9.16 -8.67 -4.64
CA GLU A 243 -10.58 -8.31 -4.64
C GLU A 243 -10.91 -7.16 -3.65
N ILE A 244 -10.23 -7.07 -2.50
CA ILE A 244 -10.40 -5.93 -1.59
C ILE A 244 -10.02 -4.62 -2.29
N TRP A 245 -8.85 -4.57 -2.94
CA TRP A 245 -8.44 -3.38 -3.70
C TRP A 245 -9.32 -3.11 -4.91
N LEU A 246 -9.79 -4.15 -5.61
CA LEU A 246 -10.71 -4.01 -6.74
C LEU A 246 -12.05 -3.42 -6.29
N ARG A 247 -12.58 -3.82 -5.16
CA ARG A 247 -13.80 -3.26 -4.56
C ARG A 247 -13.61 -1.78 -4.18
N HIS A 248 -12.44 -1.41 -3.63
CA HIS A 248 -12.12 -0.01 -3.36
C HIS A 248 -12.00 0.81 -4.66
N LEU A 249 -11.46 0.20 -5.71
CA LEU A 249 -11.41 0.82 -7.03
C LEU A 249 -12.80 0.96 -7.65
N ASP A 250 -13.71 -0.03 -7.50
CA ASP A 250 -15.10 0.09 -7.96
C ASP A 250 -15.77 1.31 -7.36
N ALA A 251 -15.63 1.51 -6.04
CA ALA A 251 -16.20 2.67 -5.36
C ALA A 251 -15.60 4.00 -5.89
N ALA A 252 -14.28 4.02 -6.14
CA ALA A 252 -13.63 5.19 -6.71
C ALA A 252 -14.09 5.46 -8.15
N VAL A 253 -14.23 4.41 -8.97
CA VAL A 253 -14.73 4.52 -10.36
C VAL A 253 -16.18 4.99 -10.39
N ALA A 254 -17.05 4.43 -9.55
CA ALA A 254 -18.43 4.88 -9.46
C ALA A 254 -18.52 6.37 -9.11
N ALA A 255 -17.71 6.83 -8.15
CA ALA A 255 -17.70 8.23 -7.74
C ALA A 255 -17.21 9.19 -8.83
N VAL A 256 -16.24 8.81 -9.68
CA VAL A 256 -15.77 9.67 -10.78
C VAL A 256 -16.70 9.65 -11.99
N GLN A 257 -17.53 8.61 -12.16
CA GLN A 257 -18.50 8.51 -13.25
C GLN A 257 -19.75 9.37 -13.02
N VAL A 258 -20.16 9.53 -11.75
CA VAL A 258 -21.32 10.37 -11.38
C VAL A 258 -20.96 11.82 -11.10
N HIS A 259 -19.66 12.16 -11.11
CA HIS A 259 -19.20 13.52 -10.89
C HIS A 259 -19.58 14.41 -12.08
N GLU A 260 -20.63 15.19 -11.93
CA GLU A 260 -20.89 16.32 -12.82
C GLU A 260 -19.98 17.47 -12.38
N PRO A 261 -19.22 18.10 -13.30
CA PRO A 261 -18.43 19.26 -12.97
C PRO A 261 -19.40 20.41 -12.60
N GLU A 262 -19.68 20.58 -11.33
CA GLU A 262 -20.26 21.81 -10.85
C GLU A 262 -19.23 22.92 -11.07
N PHE A 263 -19.50 23.78 -12.04
CA PHE A 263 -18.85 25.09 -12.14
C PHE A 263 -19.30 25.91 -10.92
N LYS A 264 -18.63 25.74 -9.79
CA LYS A 264 -18.69 26.68 -8.67
C LYS A 264 -17.29 27.00 -8.19
N GLU A 265 -17.02 28.31 -8.27
CA GLU A 265 -15.91 29.00 -7.63
C GLU A 265 -15.66 28.47 -6.21
N TYR A 266 -14.64 27.66 -6.04
CA TYR A 266 -13.92 27.58 -4.77
C TYR A 266 -12.52 28.19 -4.99
N SER A 267 -12.51 29.54 -5.09
CA SER A 267 -11.32 30.27 -4.77
C SER A 267 -11.06 30.14 -3.27
N LEU A 268 -9.79 29.92 -2.93
CA LEU A 268 -9.16 29.96 -1.61
C LEU A 268 -9.32 28.67 -0.78
N ILE A 269 -8.25 27.89 -0.68
CA ILE A 269 -7.24 27.92 0.36
C ILE A 269 -6.24 26.78 0.06
N TYR A 270 -5.13 27.07 -0.53
CA TYR A 270 -3.80 26.45 -0.45
C TYR A 270 -3.01 26.85 -1.70
N SER A 271 -2.27 27.93 -1.58
CA SER A 271 -1.24 28.23 -2.56
C SER A 271 -0.18 27.14 -2.47
N CYS A 272 -0.09 26.32 -3.48
CA CYS A 272 1.03 25.41 -3.64
C CYS A 272 2.27 26.23 -3.93
N SER A 273 2.99 26.63 -2.88
CA SER A 273 4.27 27.31 -2.97
C SER A 273 5.27 26.36 -3.60
N THR A 274 5.62 26.59 -4.85
CA THR A 274 6.79 26.00 -5.50
C THR A 274 8.06 26.59 -4.89
N LYS A 275 8.35 26.27 -3.64
CA LYS A 275 9.68 26.47 -3.08
C LYS A 275 10.45 25.16 -3.20
N SER A 276 11.45 25.20 -4.07
CA SER A 276 12.63 24.36 -4.06
C SER A 276 12.92 23.84 -2.65
N LEU A 277 12.94 22.53 -2.48
CA LEU A 277 13.45 21.89 -1.28
C LEU A 277 14.95 22.14 -1.20
N ASP A 278 15.32 23.24 -0.58
CA ASP A 278 16.67 23.49 -0.14
C ASP A 278 16.92 22.67 1.14
N LYS A 279 17.94 21.84 1.10
CA LYS A 279 18.24 20.76 2.05
C LYS A 279 18.82 21.22 3.39
N ASN A 280 18.67 22.48 3.80
CA ASN A 280 19.29 22.98 5.03
C ASN A 280 18.37 23.95 5.78
N HIS A 281 17.33 23.44 6.46
CA HIS A 281 16.78 24.07 7.68
C HIS A 281 15.79 23.13 8.34
N LEU A 282 16.26 22.45 9.38
CA LEU A 282 15.40 21.81 10.41
C LEU A 282 15.02 22.92 11.42
N PRO A 283 13.76 23.24 11.65
CA PRO A 283 13.37 24.00 12.82
C PRO A 283 13.30 23.08 14.04
N GLN A 284 13.88 23.56 15.13
CA GLN A 284 13.83 22.98 16.47
C GLN A 284 12.39 22.90 17.01
N PRO A 285 12.07 21.97 17.91
CA PRO A 285 10.71 21.85 18.46
C PRO A 285 10.42 22.97 19.42
N VAL A 286 9.38 23.74 19.14
CA VAL A 286 8.77 24.67 20.10
C VAL A 286 7.71 23.90 20.87
N SER A 287 7.93 23.76 22.18
CA SER A 287 6.93 23.35 23.15
C SER A 287 5.88 24.46 23.30
N GLN A 288 4.60 24.20 23.04
CA GLN A 288 3.48 24.85 23.73
C GLN A 288 2.18 24.09 23.55
N GLU A 289 1.44 24.11 24.65
CA GLU A 289 0.17 23.49 24.96
C GLU A 289 -0.99 23.90 24.03
N GLY A 290 -1.90 22.95 23.81
CA GLY A 290 -3.34 23.15 23.66
C GLY A 290 -3.79 23.90 22.44
N ASP A 291 -4.19 23.13 21.40
CA ASP A 291 -5.43 23.45 20.72
C ASP A 291 -5.89 22.26 19.86
N SER A 292 -7.17 22.00 19.96
CA SER A 292 -7.94 20.96 19.33
C SER A 292 -7.76 20.92 17.81
N ILE A 293 -7.40 19.74 17.30
CA ILE A 293 -7.38 19.43 15.88
C ILE A 293 -8.81 19.47 15.34
N PRO A 294 -9.12 20.24 14.31
CA PRO A 294 -10.42 20.15 13.66
C PRO A 294 -10.51 18.81 12.92
N GLN A 295 -11.43 17.97 13.36
CA GLN A 295 -11.93 16.87 12.55
C GLN A 295 -12.72 17.47 11.38
N VAL A 296 -12.18 17.45 10.18
CA VAL A 296 -12.95 17.76 8.97
C VAL A 296 -12.51 16.83 7.85
N TRP A 297 -13.13 15.68 7.79
CA TRP A 297 -13.48 15.02 6.55
C TRP A 297 -14.94 14.58 6.67
N PRO A 298 -15.86 15.18 5.94
CA PRO A 298 -17.22 14.66 5.89
C PRO A 298 -17.20 13.37 5.07
N PHE A 299 -17.37 12.24 5.72
CA PHE A 299 -18.02 11.12 5.11
C PHE A 299 -19.50 11.53 5.00
N VAL A 300 -19.99 11.71 3.80
CA VAL A 300 -21.42 11.82 3.54
C VAL A 300 -21.85 10.49 2.96
N ASP A 301 -22.89 9.98 3.54
CA ASP A 301 -23.67 8.77 3.27
C ASP A 301 -23.83 8.39 1.80
#